data_da9beba164157a78b10816e31fab0399
#
_entry.id   da9beba164157a78b10816e31fab0399
#
_cell.length_a   1.000
_cell.length_b   1.000
_cell.length_c   1.000
_cell.angle_alpha   90.00
_cell.angle_beta   90.00
_cell.angle_gamma   90.00
#
_symmetry.space_group_name_H-M   'P 1'
#
loop_
_entity.id
_entity.type
_entity.pdbx_description
1 polymer ?
#
loop_
_entity_poly.entity_id
_entity_poly.type
_entity_poly.pdbx_seq_one_letter_code
_entity_poly.pdbx_strand_id
1 'polypeptide(L)'
;MKLKYLIITFLIFISFVFGILAGHFKYFPFGLLKKLKNVNNITSNFTPGGRNFNINYYTSKEIDALKQTGIYLTYGQSNSTNSGEFGYFIKNEVFQFLLGETFIYEDPSLGVTGVGGSVWGMVGDKLIDNGIHEQVIFSNCGWGGRKIEELKEGHYFEYLIQNYIGLIKKFGKVDGILFHQGEFDNQPEGIKNYYNYFSELINNLKKLGVEIPIYLSRVSLCGEEHPINKKLTDIQNQLISDFDIIKEGPNTDLLSNKLDRLNDNCHFSLEGYDKFSDMWVESLSK
;
A
#
# COMPACT_ATOMS: atom_id res chain seq x y z
N MET A 1 34.10 8.92 44.94
CA MET A 1 34.63 8.82 43.55
C MET A 1 34.50 7.42 42.98
N LYS A 2 34.96 6.35 43.64
CA LYS A 2 34.91 4.96 43.15
C LYS A 2 33.50 4.44 42.77
N LEU A 3 32.45 4.78 43.54
CA LEU A 3 31.07 4.33 43.28
C LEU A 3 30.48 4.90 41.96
N LYS A 4 30.75 6.16 41.61
CA LYS A 4 30.32 6.77 40.33
C LYS A 4 30.92 6.06 39.11
N TYR A 5 32.21 5.72 39.19
CA TYR A 5 32.86 4.98 38.10
C TYR A 5 32.30 3.56 37.96
N LEU A 6 31.98 2.89 39.06
CA LEU A 6 31.37 1.56 39.07
C LEU A 6 29.99 1.58 38.37
N ILE A 7 29.15 2.58 38.69
CA ILE A 7 27.84 2.75 38.09
C ILE A 7 27.95 3.03 36.57
N ILE A 8 28.87 3.92 36.18
CA ILE A 8 29.07 4.24 34.74
C ILE A 8 29.55 3.02 33.97
N THR A 9 30.52 2.25 34.53
CA THR A 9 31.02 1.03 33.89
C THR A 9 29.91 -0.03 33.76
N PHE A 10 29.06 -0.16 34.79
CA PHE A 10 27.92 -1.08 34.77
C PHE A 10 26.87 -0.68 33.70
N LEU A 11 26.55 0.60 33.57
CA LEU A 11 25.64 1.10 32.57
C LEU A 11 26.17 0.91 31.11
N ILE A 12 27.48 1.13 30.92
CA ILE A 12 28.15 0.88 29.66
C ILE A 12 28.09 -0.62 29.33
N PHE A 13 28.34 -1.50 30.30
CA PHE A 13 28.28 -2.95 30.11
C PHE A 13 26.88 -3.41 29.80
N ILE A 14 25.85 -2.91 30.48
CA ILE A 14 24.43 -3.21 30.16
C ILE A 14 24.09 -2.76 28.75
N SER A 15 24.50 -1.55 28.35
CA SER A 15 24.25 -1.04 26.98
C SER A 15 24.93 -1.88 25.92
N PHE A 16 26.14 -2.37 26.19
CA PHE A 16 26.90 -3.24 25.30
C PHE A 16 26.26 -4.62 25.18
N VAL A 17 25.86 -5.24 26.32
CA VAL A 17 25.12 -6.53 26.30
C VAL A 17 23.79 -6.41 25.60
N PHE A 18 23.05 -5.32 25.86
CA PHE A 18 21.77 -5.05 25.16
C PHE A 18 21.97 -4.87 23.65
N GLY A 19 23.03 -4.17 23.26
CA GLY A 19 23.40 -4.01 21.84
C GLY A 19 23.74 -5.35 21.16
N ILE A 20 24.48 -6.24 21.83
CA ILE A 20 24.77 -7.59 21.33
C ILE A 20 23.51 -8.43 21.24
N LEU A 21 22.68 -8.44 22.27
CA LEU A 21 21.43 -9.20 22.29
C LEU A 21 20.45 -8.69 21.22
N ALA A 22 20.28 -7.38 21.08
CA ALA A 22 19.45 -6.78 20.05
C ALA A 22 19.96 -7.11 18.63
N GLY A 23 21.27 -7.14 18.42
CA GLY A 23 21.88 -7.54 17.15
C GLY A 23 21.76 -9.03 16.87
N HIS A 24 21.92 -9.87 17.90
CA HIS A 24 21.90 -11.33 17.76
C HIS A 24 20.46 -11.87 17.58
N PHE A 25 19.49 -11.32 18.30
CA PHE A 25 18.09 -11.72 18.25
C PHE A 25 17.27 -10.98 17.19
N LYS A 26 17.91 -10.19 16.32
CA LYS A 26 17.24 -9.45 15.22
C LYS A 26 16.12 -8.51 15.71
N TYR A 27 16.20 -8.03 16.96
CA TYR A 27 15.22 -7.10 17.45
C TYR A 27 15.33 -5.72 16.78
N PHE A 28 14.17 -5.10 16.55
CA PHE A 28 14.07 -3.70 16.13
C PHE A 28 14.95 -2.79 17.04
N PRO A 29 15.77 -1.86 16.49
CA PRO A 29 15.87 -1.41 15.09
C PRO A 29 16.99 -2.07 14.25
N PHE A 30 17.89 -2.89 14.85
CA PHE A 30 19.10 -3.39 14.17
C PHE A 30 18.80 -4.42 13.09
N GLY A 31 17.78 -5.25 13.25
CA GLY A 31 17.31 -6.17 12.23
C GLY A 31 16.80 -5.44 10.99
N LEU A 32 16.05 -4.35 11.20
CA LEU A 32 15.53 -3.49 10.16
C LEU A 32 16.66 -2.75 9.42
N LEU A 33 17.63 -2.18 10.17
CA LEU A 33 18.80 -1.50 9.58
C LEU A 33 19.66 -2.43 8.72
N LYS A 34 19.81 -3.70 9.12
CA LYS A 34 20.52 -4.71 8.32
C LYS A 34 19.74 -5.09 7.06
N LYS A 35 18.42 -5.20 7.16
CA LYS A 35 17.51 -5.45 6.03
C LYS A 35 17.48 -4.22 5.09
N LEU A 36 17.39 -3.00 5.62
CA LEU A 36 17.45 -1.76 4.86
C LEU A 36 18.79 -1.55 4.13
N LYS A 37 19.90 -2.09 4.66
CA LYS A 37 21.20 -2.01 4.01
C LYS A 37 21.25 -2.80 2.68
N ASN A 38 20.49 -3.89 2.58
CA ASN A 38 20.32 -4.63 1.34
C ASN A 38 19.42 -3.90 0.33
N VAL A 39 18.50 -3.08 0.81
CA VAL A 39 17.56 -2.29 -0.01
C VAL A 39 18.19 -0.98 -0.51
N ASN A 40 19.14 -0.40 0.21
CA ASN A 40 19.88 0.79 -0.25
C ASN A 40 20.69 0.54 -1.55
N ASN A 41 20.82 -0.71 -1.99
CA ASN A 41 21.39 -1.08 -3.29
C ASN A 41 20.34 -1.15 -4.42
N ILE A 42 19.05 -0.97 -4.12
CA ILE A 42 18.00 -0.84 -5.13
C ILE A 42 18.05 0.60 -5.63
N THR A 43 18.95 0.86 -6.55
CA THR A 43 19.00 2.11 -7.31
C THR A 43 18.13 1.90 -8.56
N SER A 44 16.82 2.06 -8.43
CA SER A 44 16.01 2.17 -9.63
C SER A 44 16.22 3.57 -10.22
N ASN A 45 16.69 3.63 -11.45
CA ASN A 45 16.71 4.85 -12.25
C ASN A 45 15.29 5.17 -12.79
N PHE A 46 14.27 4.51 -12.23
CA PHE A 46 12.89 4.71 -12.63
C PHE A 46 12.37 6.01 -12.04
N THR A 47 12.28 7.01 -12.88
CA THR A 47 11.61 8.28 -12.56
C THR A 47 10.30 8.32 -13.33
N PRO A 48 9.16 8.09 -12.67
CA PRO A 48 7.87 8.23 -13.31
C PRO A 48 7.70 9.64 -13.86
N GLY A 49 7.16 9.78 -15.05
CA GLY A 49 6.85 11.06 -15.66
C GLY A 49 5.41 11.49 -15.42
N GLY A 50 5.16 12.80 -15.47
CA GLY A 50 3.83 13.40 -15.37
C GLY A 50 3.59 14.21 -14.11
N ARG A 51 2.43 14.91 -14.04
CA ARG A 51 2.06 15.79 -12.92
C ARG A 51 2.05 15.04 -11.58
N ASN A 52 1.48 13.84 -11.55
CA ASN A 52 1.29 13.07 -10.33
C ASN A 52 2.61 12.58 -9.69
N PHE A 53 3.74 12.83 -10.30
CA PHE A 53 5.06 12.52 -9.78
C PHE A 53 5.89 13.78 -9.50
N ASN A 54 5.31 14.96 -9.71
CA ASN A 54 5.97 16.23 -9.42
C ASN A 54 5.34 16.86 -8.18
N ILE A 55 6.05 16.74 -7.06
CA ILE A 55 5.62 17.23 -5.74
C ILE A 55 5.34 18.74 -5.70
N ASN A 56 5.89 19.53 -6.64
CA ASN A 56 5.68 20.98 -6.68
C ASN A 56 4.23 21.40 -7.00
N TYR A 57 3.40 20.47 -7.45
CA TYR A 57 1.97 20.72 -7.70
C TYR A 57 1.08 20.49 -6.47
N TYR A 58 1.65 20.01 -5.35
CA TYR A 58 0.88 19.60 -4.18
C TYR A 58 1.27 20.40 -2.94
N THR A 59 0.31 20.63 -2.04
CA THR A 59 0.54 21.38 -0.82
C THR A 59 1.20 20.50 0.23
N SER A 60 2.47 20.78 0.54
CA SER A 60 3.19 20.10 1.62
C SER A 60 2.59 20.44 2.98
N LYS A 61 2.48 19.44 3.84
CA LYS A 61 2.01 19.60 5.23
C LYS A 61 2.60 18.54 6.14
N GLU A 62 3.15 18.99 7.27
CA GLU A 62 3.56 18.09 8.36
C GLU A 62 2.33 17.54 9.08
N ILE A 63 2.42 16.29 9.50
CA ILE A 63 1.38 15.62 10.27
C ILE A 63 1.54 15.88 11.77
N ASP A 64 0.45 15.78 12.51
CA ASP A 64 0.49 15.80 13.97
C ASP A 64 0.96 14.44 14.49
N ALA A 65 2.18 14.40 15.05
CA ALA A 65 2.78 13.16 15.57
C ALA A 65 2.08 12.60 16.82
N LEU A 66 1.19 13.38 17.47
CA LEU A 66 0.43 12.93 18.64
C LEU A 66 -0.85 12.19 18.28
N LYS A 67 -1.32 12.33 17.04
CA LYS A 67 -2.56 11.68 16.56
C LYS A 67 -2.34 10.22 16.20
N GLN A 68 -3.37 9.41 16.43
CA GLN A 68 -3.41 8.02 15.97
C GLN A 68 -3.50 8.00 14.43
N THR A 69 -2.40 7.68 13.79
CA THR A 69 -2.23 7.75 12.33
C THR A 69 -2.30 6.37 11.70
N GLY A 70 -3.19 6.19 10.70
CA GLY A 70 -3.16 5.07 9.78
C GLY A 70 -2.17 5.35 8.64
N ILE A 71 -1.26 4.42 8.33
CA ILE A 71 -0.24 4.60 7.29
C ILE A 71 -0.26 3.41 6.35
N TYR A 72 -0.67 3.62 5.11
CA TYR A 72 -0.89 2.57 4.12
C TYR A 72 -0.15 2.82 2.82
N LEU A 73 0.38 1.75 2.25
CA LEU A 73 0.78 1.70 0.85
C LEU A 73 -0.41 1.21 0.02
N THR A 74 -0.66 1.82 -1.13
CA THR A 74 -1.62 1.27 -2.09
C THR A 74 -0.86 0.67 -3.26
N TYR A 75 -1.25 -0.51 -3.72
CA TYR A 75 -0.56 -1.18 -4.81
C TYR A 75 -1.54 -1.96 -5.69
N GLY A 76 -1.22 -2.10 -6.97
CA GLY A 76 -2.06 -2.82 -7.92
C GLY A 76 -2.17 -2.13 -9.27
N GLN A 77 -3.33 -2.26 -9.94
CA GLN A 77 -3.56 -1.70 -11.26
C GLN A 77 -4.50 -0.47 -11.26
N SER A 78 -5.16 -0.17 -12.38
CA SER A 78 -5.87 1.10 -12.61
C SER A 78 -6.88 1.48 -11.52
N ASN A 79 -7.66 0.55 -10.98
CA ASN A 79 -8.62 0.83 -9.92
C ASN A 79 -7.98 1.09 -8.54
N SER A 80 -6.66 0.93 -8.41
CA SER A 80 -5.88 1.45 -7.28
C SER A 80 -5.19 2.79 -7.56
N THR A 81 -5.48 3.42 -8.72
CA THR A 81 -4.84 4.65 -9.21
C THR A 81 -5.88 5.74 -9.52
N ASN A 82 -5.48 6.79 -10.24
CA ASN A 82 -6.34 7.91 -10.64
C ASN A 82 -7.16 7.59 -11.91
N SER A 83 -7.89 6.49 -11.88
CA SER A 83 -8.66 6.00 -13.06
C SER A 83 -10.17 6.16 -12.91
N GLY A 84 -10.65 6.73 -11.81
CA GLY A 84 -12.07 7.02 -11.60
C GLY A 84 -12.54 8.27 -12.33
N GLU A 85 -13.84 8.55 -12.20
CA GLU A 85 -14.53 9.59 -12.94
C GLU A 85 -14.03 11.00 -12.60
N PHE A 86 -14.06 11.36 -11.32
CA PHE A 86 -13.71 12.70 -10.83
C PHE A 86 -12.85 12.61 -9.58
N GLY A 87 -12.10 13.70 -9.32
CA GLY A 87 -11.39 13.88 -8.07
C GLY A 87 -12.35 14.04 -6.88
N TYR A 88 -11.93 13.51 -5.74
CA TYR A 88 -12.63 13.65 -4.47
C TYR A 88 -11.98 14.73 -3.62
N PHE A 89 -12.82 15.58 -2.98
CA PHE A 89 -12.35 16.60 -2.03
C PHE A 89 -12.45 16.04 -0.61
N ILE A 90 -11.32 15.84 0.03
CA ILE A 90 -11.25 15.36 1.42
C ILE A 90 -11.91 16.35 2.40
N LYS A 91 -12.44 15.82 3.51
CA LYS A 91 -13.07 16.58 4.59
C LYS A 91 -12.27 16.53 5.89
N ASN A 92 -11.42 15.51 6.01
CA ASN A 92 -10.65 15.21 7.21
C ASN A 92 -9.14 15.30 6.94
N GLU A 93 -8.32 14.94 7.93
CA GLU A 93 -6.86 14.95 7.84
C GLU A 93 -6.35 13.71 7.08
N VAL A 94 -6.56 13.71 5.78
CA VAL A 94 -6.03 12.72 4.86
C VAL A 94 -4.82 13.29 4.14
N PHE A 95 -3.75 12.54 4.12
CA PHE A 95 -2.47 12.94 3.52
C PHE A 95 -2.01 11.92 2.49
N GLN A 96 -1.12 12.37 1.62
CA GLN A 96 -0.37 11.51 0.72
C GLN A 96 1.14 11.69 0.92
N PHE A 97 1.89 10.62 0.66
CA PHE A 97 3.33 10.58 0.88
C PHE A 97 4.08 10.21 -0.40
N LEU A 98 5.11 10.98 -0.72
CA LEU A 98 6.04 10.65 -1.80
C LEU A 98 7.41 11.29 -1.52
N LEU A 99 8.49 10.59 -1.87
CA LEU A 99 9.87 11.08 -1.82
C LEU A 99 10.30 11.64 -0.46
N GLY A 100 9.77 11.10 0.64
CA GLY A 100 10.12 11.53 2.00
C GLY A 100 9.25 12.64 2.57
N GLU A 101 8.34 13.21 1.79
CA GLU A 101 7.48 14.30 2.20
C GLU A 101 6.00 13.91 2.26
N THR A 102 5.25 14.66 3.06
CA THR A 102 3.78 14.53 3.19
C THR A 102 3.10 15.75 2.59
N PHE A 103 1.97 15.50 1.96
CA PHE A 103 1.16 16.51 1.30
C PHE A 103 -0.30 16.32 1.71
N ILE A 104 -1.08 17.40 1.69
CA ILE A 104 -2.54 17.27 1.77
C ILE A 104 -2.99 16.36 0.63
N TYR A 105 -3.90 15.43 0.93
CA TYR A 105 -4.43 14.55 -0.12
C TYR A 105 -5.28 15.35 -1.10
N GLU A 106 -5.01 15.22 -2.37
CA GLU A 106 -5.83 15.75 -3.46
C GLU A 106 -5.73 14.85 -4.69
N ASP A 107 -6.81 14.72 -5.43
CA ASP A 107 -6.84 14.03 -6.71
C ASP A 107 -6.47 14.98 -7.88
N PRO A 108 -5.82 14.49 -8.91
CA PRO A 108 -5.25 13.16 -9.07
C PRO A 108 -4.18 12.86 -8.03
N SER A 109 -4.31 11.74 -7.30
CA SER A 109 -3.41 11.42 -6.19
C SER A 109 -1.96 11.27 -6.65
N LEU A 110 -1.05 11.67 -5.76
CA LEU A 110 0.39 11.70 -5.97
C LEU A 110 0.96 10.27 -6.07
N GLY A 111 1.90 10.04 -6.99
CA GLY A 111 2.69 8.81 -7.05
C GLY A 111 2.09 7.67 -7.86
N VAL A 112 0.96 7.87 -8.57
CA VAL A 112 0.32 6.86 -9.39
C VAL A 112 -0.10 7.40 -10.77
N THR A 113 -0.40 6.50 -11.69
CA THR A 113 -0.87 6.82 -13.04
C THR A 113 -2.33 7.27 -13.06
N GLY A 114 -2.75 7.85 -14.21
CA GLY A 114 -4.11 8.35 -14.41
C GLY A 114 -4.26 9.83 -14.09
N VAL A 115 -5.39 10.41 -14.49
CA VAL A 115 -5.69 11.85 -14.38
C VAL A 115 -7.06 12.14 -13.79
N GLY A 116 -7.81 11.11 -13.45
CA GLY A 116 -9.12 11.19 -12.79
C GLY A 116 -8.98 11.16 -11.26
N GLY A 117 -10.05 10.74 -10.59
CA GLY A 117 -10.04 10.51 -9.15
C GLY A 117 -9.55 9.12 -8.74
N SER A 118 -9.32 8.96 -7.47
CA SER A 118 -9.04 7.68 -6.84
C SER A 118 -9.94 7.43 -5.63
N VAL A 119 -10.02 6.19 -5.16
CA VAL A 119 -10.84 5.84 -3.99
C VAL A 119 -10.21 6.31 -2.67
N TRP A 120 -8.91 6.57 -2.64
CA TRP A 120 -8.15 6.65 -1.39
C TRP A 120 -8.49 7.87 -0.53
N GLY A 121 -8.80 9.02 -1.14
CA GLY A 121 -9.27 10.19 -0.40
C GLY A 121 -10.55 9.89 0.38
N MET A 122 -11.50 9.21 -0.27
CA MET A 122 -12.77 8.80 0.34
C MET A 122 -12.58 7.71 1.40
N VAL A 123 -11.69 6.75 1.17
CA VAL A 123 -11.30 5.75 2.19
C VAL A 123 -10.72 6.44 3.43
N GLY A 124 -9.83 7.41 3.24
CA GLY A 124 -9.23 8.15 4.34
C GLY A 124 -10.26 8.88 5.19
N ASP A 125 -11.17 9.63 4.55
CA ASP A 125 -12.26 10.33 5.25
C ASP A 125 -13.14 9.36 6.04
N LYS A 126 -13.56 8.25 5.42
CA LYS A 126 -14.41 7.26 6.09
C LYS A 126 -13.71 6.52 7.23
N LEU A 127 -12.39 6.26 7.14
CA LEU A 127 -11.61 5.68 8.26
C LEU A 127 -11.61 6.63 9.47
N ILE A 128 -11.51 7.94 9.22
CA ILE A 128 -11.56 8.96 10.28
C ILE A 128 -12.97 9.13 10.82
N ASP A 129 -13.97 9.25 9.96
CA ASP A 129 -15.38 9.40 10.35
C ASP A 129 -15.87 8.21 11.19
N ASN A 130 -15.35 7.00 10.95
CA ASN A 130 -15.65 5.81 11.76
C ASN A 130 -14.77 5.66 13.00
N GLY A 131 -13.88 6.61 13.30
CA GLY A 131 -13.02 6.62 14.49
C GLY A 131 -11.94 5.55 14.50
N ILE A 132 -11.59 4.98 13.35
CA ILE A 132 -10.52 3.97 13.22
C ILE A 132 -9.15 4.65 13.35
N HIS A 133 -9.02 5.85 12.79
CA HIS A 133 -7.84 6.71 12.88
C HIS A 133 -8.24 8.16 13.09
N GLU A 134 -7.33 8.99 13.62
CA GLU A 134 -7.50 10.44 13.72
C GLU A 134 -6.94 11.17 12.49
N GLN A 135 -5.98 10.54 11.79
CA GLN A 135 -5.44 10.99 10.51
C GLN A 135 -4.94 9.78 9.70
N VAL A 136 -4.90 9.93 8.37
CA VAL A 136 -4.49 8.83 7.48
C VAL A 136 -3.48 9.31 6.45
N ILE A 137 -2.47 8.49 6.19
CA ILE A 137 -1.47 8.73 5.15
C ILE A 137 -1.52 7.59 4.14
N PHE A 138 -1.68 7.92 2.85
CA PHE A 138 -1.50 6.97 1.75
C PHE A 138 -0.21 7.27 1.00
N SER A 139 0.59 6.23 0.75
CA SER A 139 1.64 6.28 -0.26
C SER A 139 1.20 5.43 -1.45
N ASN A 140 0.81 6.11 -2.52
CA ASN A 140 0.21 5.46 -3.67
C ASN A 140 1.29 4.93 -4.62
N CYS A 141 1.20 3.62 -4.95
CA CYS A 141 2.20 2.91 -5.75
C CYS A 141 1.57 2.08 -6.89
N GLY A 142 0.30 2.30 -7.23
CA GLY A 142 -0.41 1.57 -8.29
C GLY A 142 -0.01 1.99 -9.71
N TRP A 143 -0.19 1.08 -10.68
CA TRP A 143 0.15 1.28 -12.10
C TRP A 143 -0.94 0.75 -13.02
N GLY A 144 -1.55 1.63 -13.81
CA GLY A 144 -2.62 1.26 -14.73
C GLY A 144 -2.22 0.14 -15.69
N GLY A 145 -3.11 -0.84 -15.92
CA GLY A 145 -2.93 -1.91 -16.90
C GLY A 145 -1.78 -2.87 -16.61
N ARG A 146 -1.43 -3.10 -15.33
CA ARG A 146 -0.33 -4.03 -14.99
C ARG A 146 -0.85 -5.37 -14.52
N LYS A 147 -0.20 -6.45 -15.00
CA LYS A 147 -0.39 -7.81 -14.53
C LYS A 147 0.39 -8.05 -13.25
N ILE A 148 -0.03 -9.07 -12.46
CA ILE A 148 0.71 -9.47 -11.26
C ILE A 148 2.15 -9.89 -11.57
N GLU A 149 2.40 -10.45 -12.76
CA GLU A 149 3.74 -10.80 -13.25
C GLU A 149 4.68 -9.59 -13.28
N GLU A 150 4.17 -8.41 -13.65
CA GLU A 150 4.94 -7.17 -13.73
C GLU A 150 5.11 -6.50 -12.36
N LEU A 151 4.15 -6.72 -11.45
CA LEU A 151 4.11 -6.11 -10.12
C LEU A 151 4.92 -6.88 -9.07
N LYS A 152 5.24 -8.17 -9.30
CA LYS A 152 5.93 -9.01 -8.33
C LYS A 152 7.43 -8.71 -8.17
N GLU A 153 8.05 -8.09 -9.17
CA GLU A 153 9.47 -7.74 -9.22
C GLU A 153 9.74 -6.61 -10.24
N GLY A 154 10.99 -6.14 -10.33
CA GLY A 154 11.38 -5.08 -11.25
C GLY A 154 10.95 -3.69 -10.77
N HIS A 155 10.88 -2.73 -11.69
CA HIS A 155 10.78 -1.30 -11.33
C HIS A 155 9.49 -0.90 -10.60
N TYR A 156 8.35 -1.54 -10.86
CA TYR A 156 7.11 -1.28 -10.12
C TYR A 156 7.21 -1.74 -8.67
N PHE A 157 7.77 -2.93 -8.46
CA PHE A 157 8.05 -3.46 -7.14
C PHE A 157 9.11 -2.62 -6.40
N GLU A 158 10.18 -2.22 -7.08
CA GLU A 158 11.20 -1.34 -6.51
C GLU A 158 10.63 0.00 -6.06
N TYR A 159 9.70 0.57 -6.83
CA TYR A 159 9.00 1.80 -6.46
C TYR A 159 8.16 1.62 -5.20
N LEU A 160 7.42 0.51 -5.06
CA LEU A 160 6.72 0.15 -3.82
C LEU A 160 7.69 0.10 -2.63
N ILE A 161 8.84 -0.56 -2.80
CA ILE A 161 9.84 -0.70 -1.74
C ILE A 161 10.48 0.63 -1.36
N GLN A 162 10.76 1.51 -2.31
CA GLN A 162 11.29 2.86 -2.04
C GLN A 162 10.32 3.67 -1.17
N ASN A 163 9.03 3.64 -1.48
CA ASN A 163 8.01 4.32 -0.70
C ASN A 163 7.85 3.69 0.69
N TYR A 164 7.85 2.36 0.80
CA TYR A 164 7.88 1.65 2.09
C TYR A 164 9.03 2.13 2.98
N ILE A 165 10.25 2.18 2.43
CA ILE A 165 11.45 2.64 3.16
C ILE A 165 11.29 4.10 3.59
N GLY A 166 10.77 4.95 2.70
CA GLY A 166 10.52 6.35 3.01
C GLY A 166 9.57 6.51 4.19
N LEU A 167 8.46 5.78 4.19
CA LEU A 167 7.50 5.76 5.30
C LEU A 167 8.12 5.25 6.60
N ILE A 168 8.85 4.12 6.56
CA ILE A 168 9.54 3.58 7.74
C ILE A 168 10.56 4.56 8.30
N LYS A 169 11.32 5.25 7.43
CA LYS A 169 12.30 6.27 7.88
C LYS A 169 11.62 7.46 8.53
N LYS A 170 10.48 7.91 8.02
CA LYS A 170 9.79 9.11 8.52
C LYS A 170 8.92 8.82 9.74
N PHE A 171 8.18 7.69 9.74
CA PHE A 171 7.14 7.41 10.71
C PHE A 171 7.39 6.16 11.57
N GLY A 172 8.38 5.35 11.25
CA GLY A 172 8.71 4.13 11.99
C GLY A 172 7.77 2.94 11.77
N LYS A 173 6.67 3.13 11.04
CA LYS A 173 5.66 2.08 10.78
C LYS A 173 5.01 2.20 9.42
N VAL A 174 4.42 1.10 8.97
CA VAL A 174 3.41 1.01 7.91
C VAL A 174 2.40 -0.04 8.35
N ASP A 175 1.12 0.28 8.29
CA ASP A 175 0.05 -0.56 8.83
C ASP A 175 -0.44 -1.61 7.82
N GLY A 176 -0.15 -1.43 6.52
CA GLY A 176 -0.45 -2.45 5.51
C GLY A 176 -0.26 -2.00 4.06
N ILE A 177 -0.37 -2.97 3.15
CA ILE A 177 -0.47 -2.76 1.70
C ILE A 177 -1.92 -3.03 1.29
N LEU A 178 -2.58 -2.04 0.70
CA LEU A 178 -3.93 -2.16 0.13
C LEU A 178 -3.77 -2.56 -1.34
N PHE A 179 -4.00 -3.83 -1.63
CA PHE A 179 -3.69 -4.40 -2.94
C PHE A 179 -4.96 -4.63 -3.76
N HIS A 180 -5.06 -3.94 -4.91
CA HIS A 180 -6.18 -4.08 -5.83
C HIS A 180 -5.69 -4.36 -7.26
N GLN A 181 -5.76 -5.62 -7.68
CA GLN A 181 -5.35 -6.08 -9.00
C GLN A 181 -5.93 -7.48 -9.29
N GLY A 182 -6.27 -7.74 -10.54
CA GLY A 182 -6.80 -9.01 -11.02
C GLY A 182 -7.44 -8.87 -12.40
N GLU A 183 -8.00 -7.71 -12.69
CA GLU A 183 -8.79 -7.46 -13.90
C GLU A 183 -7.98 -7.75 -15.16
N PHE A 184 -6.71 -7.33 -15.21
CA PHE A 184 -5.86 -7.53 -16.40
C PHE A 184 -5.26 -8.95 -16.47
N ASP A 185 -5.30 -9.70 -15.37
CA ASP A 185 -4.98 -11.13 -15.32
C ASP A 185 -6.20 -12.03 -15.55
N ASN A 186 -7.39 -11.46 -15.75
CA ASN A 186 -8.62 -12.20 -16.03
C ASN A 186 -8.64 -12.73 -17.46
N GLN A 187 -7.69 -13.59 -17.80
CA GLN A 187 -7.57 -14.33 -19.05
C GLN A 187 -6.85 -15.65 -18.78
N PRO A 188 -6.95 -16.66 -19.64
CA PRO A 188 -6.51 -18.04 -19.33
C PRO A 188 -5.08 -18.13 -18.79
N GLU A 189 -4.12 -17.43 -19.37
CA GLU A 189 -2.72 -17.48 -18.94
C GLU A 189 -2.50 -16.71 -17.61
N GLY A 190 -3.16 -15.56 -17.43
CA GLY A 190 -3.10 -14.82 -16.17
C GLY A 190 -3.68 -15.63 -15.01
N ILE A 191 -4.88 -16.17 -15.18
CA ILE A 191 -5.55 -17.00 -14.17
C ILE A 191 -4.68 -18.21 -13.77
N LYS A 192 -4.10 -18.89 -14.77
CA LYS A 192 -3.24 -20.07 -14.54
C LYS A 192 -2.03 -19.76 -13.66
N ASN A 193 -1.46 -18.58 -13.79
CA ASN A 193 -0.21 -18.21 -13.12
C ASN A 193 -0.41 -17.29 -11.91
N TYR A 194 -1.61 -16.75 -11.68
CA TYR A 194 -1.88 -15.72 -10.66
C TYR A 194 -1.40 -16.10 -9.27
N TYR A 195 -1.73 -17.32 -8.82
CA TYR A 195 -1.31 -17.82 -7.50
C TYR A 195 0.21 -17.83 -7.35
N ASN A 196 0.92 -18.36 -8.35
CA ASN A 196 2.37 -18.47 -8.32
C ASN A 196 3.03 -17.08 -8.29
N TYR A 197 2.61 -16.18 -9.17
CA TYR A 197 3.18 -14.84 -9.24
C TYR A 197 2.88 -14.01 -8.00
N PHE A 198 1.70 -14.15 -7.41
CA PHE A 198 1.40 -13.48 -6.14
C PHE A 198 2.24 -14.06 -4.99
N SER A 199 2.44 -15.38 -4.96
CA SER A 199 3.33 -16.04 -3.99
C SER A 199 4.79 -15.55 -4.14
N GLU A 200 5.25 -15.31 -5.36
CA GLU A 200 6.56 -14.71 -5.63
C GLU A 200 6.65 -13.27 -5.11
N LEU A 201 5.59 -12.45 -5.27
CA LEU A 201 5.51 -11.11 -4.69
C LEU A 201 5.71 -11.17 -3.17
N ILE A 202 4.98 -12.05 -2.47
CA ILE A 202 5.11 -12.23 -1.01
C ILE A 202 6.55 -12.63 -0.64
N ASN A 203 7.13 -13.58 -1.37
CA ASN A 203 8.49 -14.05 -1.12
C ASN A 203 9.52 -12.94 -1.34
N ASN A 204 9.33 -12.09 -2.35
CA ASN A 204 10.22 -10.95 -2.63
C ASN A 204 10.09 -9.87 -1.53
N LEU A 205 8.89 -9.59 -1.05
CA LEU A 205 8.66 -8.73 0.12
C LEU A 205 9.37 -9.28 1.37
N LYS A 206 9.19 -10.58 1.68
CA LYS A 206 9.84 -11.24 2.82
C LYS A 206 11.36 -11.21 2.73
N LYS A 207 11.96 -11.44 1.55
CA LYS A 207 13.43 -11.35 1.36
C LYS A 207 13.97 -9.97 1.74
N LEU A 208 13.21 -8.91 1.50
CA LEU A 208 13.56 -7.54 1.87
C LEU A 208 13.16 -7.16 3.29
N GLY A 209 12.49 -8.08 4.01
CA GLY A 209 12.04 -7.86 5.37
C GLY A 209 10.78 -7.03 5.51
N VAL A 210 10.00 -6.93 4.45
CA VAL A 210 8.68 -6.32 4.47
C VAL A 210 7.68 -7.39 4.91
N GLU A 211 7.29 -7.33 6.17
CA GLU A 211 6.41 -8.31 6.82
C GLU A 211 5.22 -7.57 7.45
N ILE A 212 4.47 -6.84 6.63
CA ILE A 212 3.27 -6.09 7.00
C ILE A 212 2.04 -6.72 6.32
N PRO A 213 0.82 -6.57 6.88
CA PRO A 213 -0.39 -7.10 6.28
C PRO A 213 -0.58 -6.64 4.83
N ILE A 214 -1.05 -7.56 3.96
CA ILE A 214 -1.47 -7.26 2.59
C ILE A 214 -2.97 -7.51 2.51
N TYR A 215 -3.76 -6.45 2.37
CA TYR A 215 -5.21 -6.55 2.19
C TYR A 215 -5.50 -6.76 0.71
N LEU A 216 -5.81 -8.00 0.34
CA LEU A 216 -6.01 -8.42 -1.05
C LEU A 216 -7.47 -8.26 -1.46
N SER A 217 -7.74 -7.35 -2.41
CA SER A 217 -9.05 -7.28 -3.06
C SER A 217 -9.31 -8.52 -3.92
N ARG A 218 -10.57 -8.97 -3.93
CA ARG A 218 -11.06 -9.93 -4.91
C ARG A 218 -11.67 -9.17 -6.06
N VAL A 219 -11.14 -9.38 -7.24
CA VAL A 219 -11.54 -8.64 -8.43
C VAL A 219 -11.20 -9.39 -9.71
N SER A 220 -12.12 -9.34 -10.66
CA SER A 220 -11.93 -9.88 -12.01
C SER A 220 -12.60 -9.05 -13.10
N LEU A 221 -13.67 -8.30 -12.77
CA LEU A 221 -14.48 -7.55 -13.74
C LEU A 221 -13.74 -6.32 -14.29
N CYS A 222 -13.59 -6.26 -15.61
CA CYS A 222 -13.13 -5.07 -16.32
C CYS A 222 -13.61 -5.08 -17.78
N GLY A 223 -14.83 -4.61 -18.00
CA GLY A 223 -15.42 -4.56 -19.33
C GLY A 223 -15.93 -5.91 -19.84
N GLU A 224 -16.31 -5.93 -21.12
CA GLU A 224 -16.86 -7.14 -21.76
C GLU A 224 -15.80 -8.22 -21.96
N GLU A 225 -14.56 -7.82 -22.18
CA GLU A 225 -13.43 -8.75 -22.43
C GLU A 225 -12.96 -9.47 -21.15
N HIS A 226 -13.21 -8.87 -20.00
CA HIS A 226 -12.87 -9.40 -18.67
C HIS A 226 -14.11 -9.43 -17.77
N PRO A 227 -15.09 -10.30 -18.06
CA PRO A 227 -16.29 -10.44 -17.22
C PRO A 227 -15.96 -11.04 -15.85
N ILE A 228 -16.92 -10.97 -14.91
CA ILE A 228 -16.78 -11.61 -13.61
C ILE A 228 -16.33 -13.07 -13.77
N ASN A 229 -15.25 -13.44 -13.09
CA ASN A 229 -14.61 -14.73 -13.23
C ASN A 229 -14.34 -15.37 -11.85
N LYS A 230 -15.23 -16.29 -11.49
CA LYS A 230 -15.12 -16.99 -10.21
C LYS A 230 -13.79 -17.75 -10.05
N LYS A 231 -13.17 -18.26 -11.11
CA LYS A 231 -11.88 -18.97 -10.99
C LYS A 231 -10.78 -18.05 -10.46
N LEU A 232 -10.73 -16.81 -10.92
CA LEU A 232 -9.74 -15.84 -10.44
C LEU A 232 -10.02 -15.44 -9.00
N THR A 233 -11.27 -15.15 -8.65
CA THR A 233 -11.62 -14.79 -7.27
C THR A 233 -11.48 -15.98 -6.30
N ASP A 234 -11.65 -17.22 -6.74
CA ASP A 234 -11.34 -18.41 -5.94
C ASP A 234 -9.83 -18.52 -5.66
N ILE A 235 -8.96 -18.19 -6.63
CA ILE A 235 -7.51 -18.13 -6.43
C ILE A 235 -7.14 -17.02 -5.42
N GLN A 236 -7.76 -15.85 -5.52
CA GLN A 236 -7.56 -14.76 -4.57
C GLN A 236 -8.01 -15.16 -3.15
N ASN A 237 -9.13 -15.87 -2.99
CA ASN A 237 -9.57 -16.44 -1.73
C ASN A 237 -8.60 -17.51 -1.20
N GLN A 238 -8.04 -18.34 -2.08
CA GLN A 238 -7.03 -19.33 -1.71
C GLN A 238 -5.77 -18.66 -1.16
N LEU A 239 -5.28 -17.60 -1.80
CA LEU A 239 -4.13 -16.81 -1.31
C LEU A 239 -4.41 -16.23 0.09
N ILE A 240 -5.62 -15.71 0.34
CA ILE A 240 -6.03 -15.21 1.66
C ILE A 240 -6.00 -16.33 2.71
N SER A 241 -6.41 -17.55 2.34
CA SER A 241 -6.40 -18.70 3.23
C SER A 241 -5.00 -19.27 3.51
N ASP A 242 -4.13 -19.26 2.50
CA ASP A 242 -2.83 -19.96 2.56
C ASP A 242 -1.72 -19.13 3.21
N PHE A 243 -1.88 -17.81 3.27
CA PHE A 243 -0.85 -16.90 3.78
C PHE A 243 -1.36 -16.01 4.92
N ASP A 244 -0.89 -16.19 6.14
CA ASP A 244 -1.28 -15.40 7.32
C ASP A 244 -1.07 -13.88 7.15
N ILE A 245 -0.11 -13.49 6.32
CA ILE A 245 0.19 -12.09 6.02
C ILE A 245 -0.85 -11.45 5.10
N ILE A 246 -1.62 -12.25 4.35
CA ILE A 246 -2.69 -11.75 3.49
C ILE A 246 -3.98 -11.65 4.32
N LYS A 247 -4.63 -10.51 4.22
CA LYS A 247 -5.92 -10.23 4.83
C LYS A 247 -6.97 -10.02 3.74
N GLU A 248 -8.20 -10.28 4.11
CA GLU A 248 -9.35 -10.07 3.23
C GLU A 248 -9.55 -8.58 2.94
N GLY A 249 -9.42 -8.19 1.67
CA GLY A 249 -9.80 -6.89 1.15
C GLY A 249 -11.20 -6.90 0.52
N PRO A 250 -11.61 -5.83 -0.15
CA PRO A 250 -12.89 -5.72 -0.85
C PRO A 250 -13.11 -6.80 -1.92
N ASN A 251 -14.36 -7.21 -2.11
CA ASN A 251 -14.76 -7.98 -3.29
C ASN A 251 -15.48 -7.05 -4.28
N THR A 252 -14.73 -6.44 -5.18
CA THR A 252 -15.27 -5.43 -6.09
C THR A 252 -16.02 -5.98 -7.29
N ASP A 253 -16.04 -7.30 -7.50
CA ASP A 253 -16.95 -7.93 -8.46
C ASP A 253 -18.43 -7.80 -8.03
N LEU A 254 -18.70 -7.50 -6.74
CA LEU A 254 -20.04 -7.16 -6.25
C LEU A 254 -20.53 -5.78 -6.73
N LEU A 255 -19.62 -4.91 -7.16
CA LEU A 255 -19.92 -3.60 -7.73
C LEU A 255 -19.99 -3.71 -9.26
N SER A 256 -20.97 -4.46 -9.77
CA SER A 256 -21.13 -4.76 -11.19
C SER A 256 -22.31 -4.03 -11.85
N ASN A 257 -23.02 -3.19 -11.11
CA ASN A 257 -24.10 -2.39 -11.69
C ASN A 257 -23.54 -1.26 -12.55
N LYS A 258 -24.30 -0.86 -13.58
CA LYS A 258 -23.93 0.24 -14.47
C LYS A 258 -23.73 1.58 -13.76
N LEU A 259 -24.35 1.79 -12.62
CA LEU A 259 -24.17 3.00 -11.81
C LEU A 259 -22.86 2.97 -11.00
N ASP A 260 -22.32 1.79 -10.73
CA ASP A 260 -21.05 1.63 -9.97
C ASP A 260 -19.82 1.84 -10.87
N ARG A 261 -20.00 1.67 -12.18
CA ARG A 261 -18.89 1.69 -13.15
C ARG A 261 -19.07 2.78 -14.20
N LEU A 262 -17.98 3.20 -14.78
CA LEU A 262 -17.97 4.06 -15.96
C LEU A 262 -18.49 3.28 -17.20
N ASN A 263 -18.61 3.98 -18.33
CA ASN A 263 -19.09 3.38 -19.57
C ASN A 263 -18.24 2.22 -20.10
N ASP A 264 -17.00 2.11 -19.64
CA ASP A 264 -16.10 0.99 -19.94
C ASP A 264 -16.40 -0.27 -19.12
N ASN A 265 -17.33 -0.20 -18.18
CA ASN A 265 -17.67 -1.27 -17.23
C ASN A 265 -16.46 -1.84 -16.48
N CYS A 266 -15.42 -1.03 -16.32
CA CYS A 266 -14.16 -1.38 -15.64
C CYS A 266 -13.86 -0.42 -14.48
N HIS A 267 -13.72 0.87 -14.78
CA HIS A 267 -13.36 1.88 -13.80
C HIS A 267 -14.61 2.36 -13.04
N PHE A 268 -14.40 2.82 -11.81
CA PHE A 268 -15.52 3.18 -10.94
C PHE A 268 -16.03 4.61 -11.19
N SER A 269 -17.35 4.75 -11.16
CA SER A 269 -18.04 6.03 -10.98
C SER A 269 -17.86 6.56 -9.57
N LEU A 270 -18.34 7.77 -9.29
CA LEU A 270 -18.35 8.33 -7.94
C LEU A 270 -19.22 7.47 -6.98
N GLU A 271 -20.36 6.95 -7.45
CA GLU A 271 -21.20 6.03 -6.66
C GLU A 271 -20.48 4.70 -6.38
N GLY A 272 -19.75 4.19 -7.38
CA GLY A 272 -18.92 3.00 -7.22
C GLY A 272 -17.78 3.21 -6.22
N TYR A 273 -17.13 4.37 -6.22
CA TYR A 273 -16.11 4.70 -5.24
C TYR A 273 -16.68 4.84 -3.82
N ASP A 274 -17.88 5.37 -3.65
CA ASP A 274 -18.53 5.44 -2.34
C ASP A 274 -18.69 4.04 -1.74
N LYS A 275 -19.24 3.09 -2.50
CA LYS A 275 -19.39 1.69 -2.09
C LYS A 275 -18.05 0.96 -1.92
N PHE A 276 -17.10 1.21 -2.81
CA PHE A 276 -15.76 0.61 -2.76
C PHE A 276 -14.98 1.09 -1.52
N SER A 277 -15.12 2.37 -1.16
CA SER A 277 -14.51 2.90 0.05
C SER A 277 -15.12 2.31 1.32
N ASP A 278 -16.45 2.05 1.36
CA ASP A 278 -17.09 1.33 2.48
C ASP A 278 -16.53 -0.08 2.66
N MET A 279 -16.32 -0.80 1.55
CA MET A 279 -15.70 -2.13 1.59
C MET A 279 -14.25 -2.10 2.12
N TRP A 280 -13.47 -1.06 1.79
CA TRP A 280 -12.13 -0.88 2.35
C TRP A 280 -12.19 -0.62 3.85
N VAL A 281 -13.08 0.27 4.29
CA VAL A 281 -13.28 0.56 5.73
C VAL A 281 -13.67 -0.72 6.47
N GLU A 282 -14.61 -1.51 5.96
CA GLU A 282 -14.97 -2.80 6.54
C GLU A 282 -13.76 -3.74 6.66
N SER A 283 -12.92 -3.83 5.62
CA SER A 283 -11.73 -4.68 5.61
C SER A 283 -10.67 -4.24 6.63
N LEU A 284 -10.53 -2.92 6.85
CA LEU A 284 -9.54 -2.33 7.75
C LEU A 284 -10.02 -2.21 9.20
N SER A 285 -11.31 -2.50 9.47
CA SER A 285 -11.91 -2.47 10.82
C SER A 285 -11.83 -3.81 11.54
N LYS A 286 -11.40 -4.88 10.85
CA LYS A 286 -11.27 -6.26 11.36
C LYS A 286 -9.91 -6.46 11.99
#